data_30aa91e545e34d2e675373e7b03c6163
#
_entry.id   30aa91e545e34d2e675373e7b03c6163
#
_cell.length_a   1.000
_cell.length_b   1.000
_cell.length_c   1.000
_cell.angle_alpha   90.00
_cell.angle_beta   90.00
_cell.angle_gamma   90.00
#
_symmetry.space_group_name_H-M   'P 1'
#
loop_
_entity.id
_entity.type
_entity.pdbx_description
1 polymer ?
#
loop_
_entity_poly.entity_id
_entity_poly.type
_entity_poly.pdbx_seq_one_letter_code
_entity_poly.pdbx_strand_id
1 'polypeptide(L)'
;MAAGGSRSFSASMEGNANPSVTWAVNGVAGGNSSVGTISAAGTYVAPLSASRVVISAALQTDANTVGKANVSVLAPHRFGVRPTATLAEFFDRSSGNPFTPRSNNYIRLATLIDPNGIAVFGHSTFSVDLYDSARAESALAQMQASGYNVVTVTLQGCCQNTLGDPAGGLSPAYMANVADFLIRAKAHGIAVVIASSWLPAFGGYNEMLGACYPQFDDINLTNLSACGVSTVAKFYQDFVQGLINAGAAIDAIFAYEIWDEYYYNATAAPLTSTSGTVTAANGLTYDMGSTASQQQMMDDGLMYFGNQVRAAILALDPTALVTMSFFQPEGPNPTRLGDPRIISVYPAVANSTLDYIDLHAYPVIANLTLHQYVQNFGFIGYQQQKPIVMGEMGAFTFAYASLSDAAAGLRDWQIQSCNYNFKGWALWTWDTDEQAELWNAMSQSGVIDQALAPAVRPDPCSP
;
A
#
# COMPACT_ATOMS: atom_id res chain seq x y z
N MET A 1 10.62 0.47 15.24
CA MET A 1 11.66 -0.55 14.91
C MET A 1 11.09 -1.94 15.14
N ALA A 2 11.62 -2.97 14.45
CA ALA A 2 11.18 -4.35 14.67
C ALA A 2 11.55 -4.88 16.07
N ALA A 3 10.72 -5.78 16.61
CA ALA A 3 11.04 -6.57 17.79
C ALA A 3 12.34 -7.37 17.56
N GLY A 4 13.21 -7.43 18.56
CA GLY A 4 14.54 -8.03 18.46
C GLY A 4 15.58 -7.24 17.64
N GLY A 5 15.16 -6.16 16.98
CA GLY A 5 16.06 -5.30 16.20
C GLY A 5 16.98 -4.44 17.07
N SER A 6 18.01 -3.85 16.46
CA SER A 6 18.94 -2.95 17.15
C SER A 6 18.99 -1.58 16.51
N ARG A 7 19.26 -0.54 17.33
CA ARG A 7 19.42 0.85 16.88
C ARG A 7 20.41 1.58 17.78
N SER A 8 21.30 2.38 17.19
CA SER A 8 22.21 3.23 17.95
C SER A 8 21.60 4.59 18.25
N PHE A 9 21.81 5.05 19.49
CA PHE A 9 21.46 6.38 19.98
C PHE A 9 22.75 7.11 20.35
N SER A 10 22.74 8.42 20.11
CA SER A 10 23.81 9.32 20.59
C SER A 10 23.21 10.39 21.49
N ALA A 11 23.98 10.85 22.47
CA ALA A 11 23.63 12.00 23.28
C ALA A 11 24.53 13.18 22.89
N SER A 12 23.94 14.37 22.84
CA SER A 12 24.65 15.63 22.62
C SER A 12 24.10 16.71 23.53
N MET A 13 24.87 17.68 23.87
CA MET A 13 24.43 18.89 24.57
C MET A 13 25.18 20.11 24.03
N GLU A 14 24.71 21.29 24.32
CA GLU A 14 25.34 22.52 23.89
C GLU A 14 26.79 22.59 24.39
N GLY A 15 27.74 22.84 23.49
CA GLY A 15 29.15 22.88 23.78
C GLY A 15 29.85 21.51 23.93
N ASN A 16 29.12 20.38 23.89
CA ASN A 16 29.70 19.04 23.96
C ASN A 16 28.93 18.03 23.09
N ALA A 17 29.51 17.62 21.98
CA ALA A 17 28.89 16.69 21.05
C ALA A 17 28.80 15.23 21.54
N ASN A 18 29.64 14.85 22.52
CA ASN A 18 29.72 13.47 23.07
C ASN A 18 29.85 13.49 24.60
N PRO A 19 28.83 13.92 25.35
CA PRO A 19 28.89 13.91 26.80
C PRO A 19 28.90 12.48 27.34
N SER A 20 29.60 12.26 28.47
CA SER A 20 29.50 10.99 29.18
C SER A 20 28.13 10.84 29.83
N VAL A 21 27.39 9.82 29.43
CA VAL A 21 26.03 9.58 29.89
C VAL A 21 25.81 8.17 30.44
N THR A 22 24.82 8.04 31.29
CA THR A 22 24.27 6.75 31.71
C THR A 22 22.96 6.51 30.94
N TRP A 23 22.92 5.42 30.21
CA TRP A 23 21.76 5.02 29.45
C TRP A 23 20.78 4.21 30.28
N ALA A 24 19.47 4.47 30.08
CA ALA A 24 18.39 3.67 30.67
C ALA A 24 17.26 3.46 29.70
N VAL A 25 16.50 2.38 29.90
CA VAL A 25 15.25 2.06 29.16
C VAL A 25 14.11 2.00 30.16
N ASN A 26 13.08 2.82 29.97
CA ASN A 26 11.97 2.99 30.93
C ASN A 26 12.46 3.19 32.38
N GLY A 27 13.55 3.94 32.56
CA GLY A 27 14.17 4.19 33.86
C GLY A 27 15.04 3.06 34.40
N VAL A 28 15.12 1.92 33.73
CA VAL A 28 16.02 0.80 34.09
C VAL A 28 17.41 1.02 33.49
N ALA A 29 18.41 1.21 34.28
CA ALA A 29 19.80 1.42 33.80
C ALA A 29 20.27 0.21 32.96
N GLY A 30 20.70 0.45 31.71
CA GLY A 30 21.06 -0.59 30.76
C GLY A 30 19.85 -1.40 30.22
N GLY A 31 18.65 -1.20 30.75
CA GLY A 31 17.45 -1.96 30.35
C GLY A 31 17.40 -3.40 30.88
N ASN A 32 16.51 -4.22 30.34
CA ASN A 32 16.37 -5.65 30.61
C ASN A 32 15.65 -6.38 29.46
N SER A 33 15.40 -7.68 29.57
CA SER A 33 14.73 -8.48 28.53
C SER A 33 13.30 -8.05 28.21
N SER A 34 12.58 -7.43 29.17
CA SER A 34 11.18 -7.01 28.96
C SER A 34 11.02 -5.68 28.24
N VAL A 35 11.98 -4.75 28.41
CA VAL A 35 11.95 -3.42 27.79
C VAL A 35 13.03 -3.25 26.74
N GLY A 36 13.87 -4.26 26.52
CA GLY A 36 15.08 -4.19 25.71
C GLY A 36 16.28 -3.74 26.52
N THR A 37 17.47 -3.85 25.94
CA THR A 37 18.74 -3.51 26.58
C THR A 37 19.45 -2.40 25.80
N ILE A 38 20.17 -1.54 26.51
CA ILE A 38 21.01 -0.51 25.89
C ILE A 38 22.44 -0.59 26.44
N SER A 39 23.43 -0.63 25.55
CA SER A 39 24.83 -0.66 25.91
C SER A 39 25.34 0.71 26.35
N ALA A 40 26.52 0.75 27.00
CA ALA A 40 27.20 2.01 27.35
C ALA A 40 27.52 2.87 26.10
N ALA A 41 27.67 2.25 24.93
CA ALA A 41 27.87 2.95 23.65
C ALA A 41 26.58 3.47 23.02
N GLY A 42 25.41 3.30 23.68
CA GLY A 42 24.12 3.75 23.18
C GLY A 42 23.44 2.80 22.16
N THR A 43 23.94 1.57 21.98
CA THR A 43 23.28 0.58 21.13
C THR A 43 22.14 -0.08 21.91
N TYR A 44 20.91 0.22 21.49
CA TYR A 44 19.68 -0.38 22.02
C TYR A 44 19.31 -1.63 21.22
N VAL A 45 18.95 -2.70 21.92
CA VAL A 45 18.36 -3.93 21.36
C VAL A 45 16.94 -4.07 21.91
N ALA A 46 15.96 -4.09 21.02
CA ALA A 46 14.54 -4.18 21.38
C ALA A 46 14.17 -5.54 21.97
N PRO A 47 13.13 -5.61 22.84
CA PRO A 47 12.56 -6.88 23.26
C PRO A 47 11.94 -7.64 22.08
N LEU A 48 11.65 -8.93 22.26
CA LEU A 48 11.04 -9.77 21.22
C LEU A 48 9.53 -9.54 21.04
N SER A 49 8.92 -8.75 21.92
CA SER A 49 7.49 -8.38 21.85
C SER A 49 7.31 -6.90 21.56
N ALA A 50 6.19 -6.57 20.92
CA ALA A 50 5.79 -5.19 20.67
C ALA A 50 5.70 -4.41 21.98
N SER A 51 6.22 -3.18 22.00
CA SER A 51 6.21 -2.32 23.20
C SER A 51 6.48 -0.86 22.82
N ARG A 52 6.14 0.04 23.73
CA ARG A 52 6.60 1.45 23.69
C ARG A 52 7.57 1.66 24.84
N VAL A 53 8.75 2.16 24.52
CA VAL A 53 9.80 2.39 25.51
C VAL A 53 10.36 3.80 25.40
N VAL A 54 10.89 4.31 26.51
CA VAL A 54 11.60 5.57 26.57
C VAL A 54 13.08 5.24 26.80
N ILE A 55 13.92 5.58 25.83
CA ILE A 55 15.37 5.60 26.00
C ILE A 55 15.73 6.92 26.66
N SER A 56 16.52 6.88 27.71
CA SER A 56 17.02 8.08 28.38
C SER A 56 18.53 8.05 28.52
N ALA A 57 19.15 9.23 28.39
CA ALA A 57 20.57 9.49 28.60
C ALA A 57 20.70 10.54 29.69
N ALA A 58 21.19 10.17 30.89
CA ALA A 58 21.44 11.07 31.98
C ALA A 58 22.93 11.41 32.00
N LEU A 59 23.32 12.69 32.18
CA LEU A 59 24.73 13.08 32.33
C LEU A 59 25.34 12.43 33.57
N GLN A 60 26.53 11.90 33.42
CA GLN A 60 27.26 11.32 34.59
C GLN A 60 27.66 12.37 35.62
N THR A 61 27.83 13.62 35.21
CA THR A 61 28.16 14.76 36.06
C THR A 61 26.97 15.42 36.72
N ASP A 62 25.74 15.22 36.14
CA ASP A 62 24.48 15.75 36.67
C ASP A 62 23.33 14.85 36.21
N ALA A 63 22.92 13.95 37.08
CA ALA A 63 21.85 12.99 36.80
C ALA A 63 20.45 13.60 36.56
N ASN A 64 20.26 14.90 36.87
CA ASN A 64 19.00 15.62 36.57
C ASN A 64 18.94 16.11 35.13
N THR A 65 20.08 16.25 34.46
CA THR A 65 20.13 16.61 33.03
C THR A 65 19.95 15.35 32.19
N VAL A 66 18.72 15.16 31.63
CA VAL A 66 18.33 13.93 30.95
C VAL A 66 17.74 14.24 29.58
N GLY A 67 18.32 13.69 28.53
CA GLY A 67 17.73 13.58 27.20
C GLY A 67 16.86 12.32 27.08
N LYS A 68 15.75 12.39 26.31
CA LYS A 68 14.82 11.26 26.12
C LYS A 68 14.45 11.06 24.66
N ALA A 69 14.28 9.78 24.25
CA ALA A 69 13.74 9.40 22.96
C ALA A 69 12.66 8.32 23.14
N ASN A 70 11.52 8.49 22.48
CA ASN A 70 10.47 7.47 22.44
C ASN A 70 10.76 6.47 21.32
N VAL A 71 10.60 5.20 21.62
CA VAL A 71 10.78 4.10 20.66
C VAL A 71 9.54 3.22 20.65
N SER A 72 8.94 3.07 19.48
CA SER A 72 7.91 2.04 19.25
C SER A 72 8.57 0.80 18.69
N VAL A 73 8.42 -0.31 19.40
CA VAL A 73 8.84 -1.64 18.95
C VAL A 73 7.62 -2.33 18.35
N LEU A 74 7.69 -2.66 17.07
CA LEU A 74 6.59 -3.27 16.33
C LEU A 74 6.73 -4.79 16.30
N ALA A 75 5.62 -5.50 16.45
CA ALA A 75 5.58 -6.91 16.16
C ALA A 75 5.87 -7.13 14.67
N PRO A 76 6.54 -8.22 14.28
CA PRO A 76 6.63 -8.58 12.88
C PRO A 76 5.24 -8.80 12.29
N HIS A 77 5.03 -8.38 11.04
CA HIS A 77 3.81 -8.74 10.31
C HIS A 77 3.68 -10.25 10.22
N ARG A 78 2.45 -10.73 10.30
CA ARG A 78 2.15 -12.16 10.25
C ARG A 78 2.55 -12.80 8.94
N PHE A 79 2.40 -12.08 7.82
CA PHE A 79 2.62 -12.63 6.50
C PHE A 79 3.93 -12.17 5.88
N GLY A 80 4.48 -12.99 4.99
CA GLY A 80 5.69 -12.71 4.24
C GLY A 80 5.64 -13.35 2.86
N VAL A 81 6.64 -13.04 2.05
CA VAL A 81 6.89 -13.66 0.74
C VAL A 81 8.19 -14.45 0.82
N ARG A 82 8.21 -15.62 0.21
CA ARG A 82 9.43 -16.44 0.07
C ARG A 82 9.47 -17.14 -1.30
N PRO A 83 10.68 -17.38 -1.85
CA PRO A 83 10.82 -18.23 -3.01
C PRO A 83 10.57 -19.71 -2.64
N THR A 84 10.03 -20.47 -3.59
CA THR A 84 9.96 -21.92 -3.55
C THR A 84 10.86 -22.50 -4.65
N ALA A 85 10.88 -23.82 -4.82
CA ALA A 85 11.66 -24.44 -5.89
C ALA A 85 11.20 -24.03 -7.31
N THR A 86 9.93 -23.62 -7.46
CA THR A 86 9.33 -23.32 -8.76
C THR A 86 8.72 -21.94 -8.86
N LEU A 87 8.17 -21.42 -7.75
CA LEU A 87 7.39 -20.17 -7.69
C LEU A 87 7.70 -19.44 -6.39
N ALA A 88 7.34 -18.15 -6.32
CA ALA A 88 7.23 -17.45 -5.04
C ALA A 88 5.84 -17.64 -4.43
N GLU A 89 5.75 -17.58 -3.10
CA GLU A 89 4.50 -17.74 -2.38
C GLU A 89 4.41 -16.79 -1.18
N PHE A 90 3.19 -16.47 -0.77
CA PHE A 90 2.96 -15.91 0.57
C PHE A 90 2.99 -17.03 1.61
N PHE A 91 3.45 -16.70 2.80
CA PHE A 91 3.46 -17.63 3.92
C PHE A 91 3.15 -16.92 5.24
N ASP A 92 2.56 -17.67 6.16
CA ASP A 92 2.36 -17.24 7.54
C ASP A 92 3.66 -17.46 8.33
N ARG A 93 4.29 -16.39 8.80
CA ARG A 93 5.55 -16.42 9.55
C ARG A 93 5.45 -17.19 10.88
N SER A 94 4.24 -17.26 11.46
CA SER A 94 4.04 -17.94 12.75
C SER A 94 4.00 -19.46 12.64
N SER A 95 3.39 -19.97 11.56
CA SER A 95 3.24 -21.42 11.30
C SER A 95 4.24 -21.95 10.26
N GLY A 96 4.82 -21.06 9.43
CA GLY A 96 5.62 -21.44 8.28
C GLY A 96 4.80 -22.00 7.10
N ASN A 97 3.48 -22.06 7.21
CA ASN A 97 2.63 -22.62 6.16
C ASN A 97 2.43 -21.62 5.00
N PRO A 98 2.21 -22.11 3.77
CA PRO A 98 1.73 -21.29 2.66
C PRO A 98 0.44 -20.55 3.04
N PHE A 99 0.28 -19.35 2.50
CA PHE A 99 -0.89 -18.50 2.71
C PHE A 99 -1.44 -18.03 1.37
N THR A 100 -2.74 -18.10 1.18
CA THR A 100 -3.44 -17.62 -0.01
C THR A 100 -4.36 -16.48 0.38
N PRO A 101 -4.07 -15.23 -0.01
CA PRO A 101 -4.96 -14.09 0.21
C PRO A 101 -6.30 -14.30 -0.51
N ARG A 102 -7.40 -14.26 0.25
CA ARG A 102 -8.77 -14.28 -0.24
C ARG A 102 -9.45 -13.03 0.29
N SER A 103 -9.68 -12.06 -0.60
CA SER A 103 -9.99 -10.69 -0.22
C SER A 103 -11.25 -10.15 -0.88
N ASN A 104 -11.76 -9.08 -0.29
CA ASN A 104 -12.69 -8.15 -0.89
C ASN A 104 -12.20 -6.72 -0.67
N ASN A 105 -12.56 -5.81 -1.56
CA ASN A 105 -12.41 -4.38 -1.33
C ASN A 105 -13.59 -3.87 -0.49
N TYR A 106 -13.30 -3.27 0.67
CA TYR A 106 -14.29 -2.59 1.51
C TYR A 106 -14.21 -1.09 1.27
N ILE A 107 -15.11 -0.61 0.45
CA ILE A 107 -15.11 0.76 -0.06
C ILE A 107 -16.45 1.43 0.27
N ARG A 108 -16.39 2.68 0.75
CA ARG A 108 -17.55 3.57 0.81
C ARG A 108 -17.33 4.73 -0.14
N LEU A 109 -18.36 5.16 -0.80
CA LEU A 109 -18.34 6.30 -1.71
C LEU A 109 -19.32 7.38 -1.23
N ALA A 110 -18.92 8.64 -1.35
CA ALA A 110 -19.79 9.79 -1.03
C ALA A 110 -19.38 11.01 -1.83
N THR A 111 -20.24 12.01 -1.84
CA THR A 111 -19.89 13.34 -2.33
C THR A 111 -19.03 14.06 -1.29
N LEU A 112 -17.82 14.38 -1.67
CA LEU A 112 -16.81 15.11 -0.90
C LEU A 112 -16.61 16.50 -1.50
N ILE A 113 -15.99 17.43 -0.77
CA ILE A 113 -15.70 18.79 -1.26
C ILE A 113 -14.19 18.94 -1.43
N ASP A 114 -13.74 19.27 -2.65
CA ASP A 114 -12.34 19.50 -2.95
C ASP A 114 -11.80 20.84 -2.37
N PRO A 115 -10.51 21.15 -2.48
CA PRO A 115 -9.94 22.41 -2.00
C PRO A 115 -10.55 23.68 -2.65
N ASN A 116 -11.15 23.54 -3.84
CA ASN A 116 -11.76 24.65 -4.58
C ASN A 116 -13.26 24.80 -4.28
N GLY A 117 -13.81 23.96 -3.38
CA GLY A 117 -15.24 23.94 -3.06
C GLY A 117 -16.10 23.16 -4.06
N ILE A 118 -15.49 22.36 -4.93
CA ILE A 118 -16.19 21.56 -5.94
C ILE A 118 -16.58 20.19 -5.33
N ALA A 119 -17.82 19.78 -5.61
CA ALA A 119 -18.30 18.46 -5.20
C ALA A 119 -17.66 17.37 -6.07
N VAL A 120 -17.01 16.38 -5.43
CA VAL A 120 -16.37 15.23 -6.05
C VAL A 120 -16.96 13.96 -5.43
N PHE A 121 -17.45 13.03 -6.25
CA PHE A 121 -17.85 11.71 -5.78
C PHE A 121 -16.61 10.81 -5.72
N GLY A 122 -16.31 10.30 -4.54
CA GLY A 122 -15.06 9.55 -4.33
C GLY A 122 -15.07 8.70 -3.07
N HIS A 123 -13.95 8.04 -2.82
CA HIS A 123 -13.77 7.15 -1.69
C HIS A 123 -13.92 7.91 -0.37
N SER A 124 -14.79 7.44 0.51
CA SER A 124 -15.12 8.10 1.77
C SER A 124 -14.97 7.19 2.99
N THR A 125 -14.43 5.99 2.80
CA THR A 125 -14.39 4.92 3.82
C THR A 125 -13.92 5.42 5.19
N PHE A 126 -12.89 6.27 5.24
CA PHE A 126 -12.32 6.80 6.48
C PHE A 126 -12.54 8.29 6.69
N SER A 127 -13.31 8.96 5.81
CA SER A 127 -13.60 10.40 5.94
C SER A 127 -14.20 10.71 7.31
N VAL A 128 -13.76 11.83 7.92
CA VAL A 128 -13.93 12.10 9.36
C VAL A 128 -15.40 12.01 9.80
N ASP A 129 -16.32 12.56 9.01
CA ASP A 129 -17.74 12.58 9.35
C ASP A 129 -18.56 11.44 8.72
N LEU A 130 -17.90 10.52 7.97
CA LEU A 130 -18.57 9.48 7.19
C LEU A 130 -18.18 8.05 7.60
N TYR A 131 -17.08 7.88 8.34
CA TYR A 131 -16.66 6.57 8.80
C TYR A 131 -17.70 5.94 9.74
N ASP A 132 -18.24 4.81 9.32
CA ASP A 132 -19.20 4.03 10.09
C ASP A 132 -18.53 2.76 10.65
N SER A 133 -18.10 2.84 11.90
CA SER A 133 -17.43 1.73 12.58
C SER A 133 -18.35 0.51 12.81
N ALA A 134 -19.66 0.71 12.93
CA ALA A 134 -20.61 -0.39 13.11
C ALA A 134 -20.82 -1.15 11.78
N ARG A 135 -20.89 -0.44 10.66
CA ARG A 135 -20.94 -1.04 9.32
C ARG A 135 -19.66 -1.79 9.03
N ALA A 136 -18.51 -1.20 9.34
CA ALA A 136 -17.20 -1.85 9.19
C ALA A 136 -17.11 -3.15 9.99
N GLU A 137 -17.55 -3.13 11.26
CA GLU A 137 -17.61 -4.30 12.12
C GLU A 137 -18.51 -5.41 11.54
N SER A 138 -19.70 -5.03 11.03
CA SER A 138 -20.64 -5.97 10.41
C SER A 138 -20.05 -6.60 9.16
N ALA A 139 -19.40 -5.80 8.28
CA ALA A 139 -18.76 -6.28 7.07
C ALA A 139 -17.61 -7.26 7.39
N LEU A 140 -16.75 -6.93 8.34
CA LEU A 140 -15.65 -7.79 8.77
C LEU A 140 -16.14 -9.11 9.36
N ALA A 141 -17.20 -9.07 10.19
CA ALA A 141 -17.80 -10.28 10.75
C ALA A 141 -18.39 -11.19 9.65
N GLN A 142 -19.05 -10.62 8.65
CA GLN A 142 -19.60 -11.35 7.50
C GLN A 142 -18.47 -11.92 6.62
N MET A 143 -17.43 -11.16 6.31
CA MET A 143 -16.25 -11.62 5.57
C MET A 143 -15.58 -12.79 6.28
N GLN A 144 -15.41 -12.70 7.62
CA GLN A 144 -14.88 -13.79 8.45
C GLN A 144 -15.76 -15.05 8.34
N ALA A 145 -17.08 -14.90 8.43
CA ALA A 145 -18.01 -16.02 8.30
C ALA A 145 -17.97 -16.69 6.93
N SER A 146 -17.75 -15.92 5.87
CA SER A 146 -17.53 -16.39 4.50
C SER A 146 -16.12 -16.96 4.26
N GLY A 147 -15.23 -16.85 5.24
CA GLY A 147 -13.87 -17.42 5.22
C GLY A 147 -12.82 -16.54 4.55
N TYR A 148 -13.11 -15.28 4.26
CA TYR A 148 -12.10 -14.32 3.78
C TYR A 148 -11.08 -14.03 4.88
N ASN A 149 -9.84 -13.81 4.47
CA ASN A 149 -8.70 -13.65 5.38
C ASN A 149 -7.92 -12.35 5.14
N VAL A 150 -8.26 -11.61 4.08
CA VAL A 150 -7.71 -10.29 3.75
C VAL A 150 -8.87 -9.37 3.35
N VAL A 151 -8.72 -8.06 3.60
CA VAL A 151 -9.59 -7.01 3.08
C VAL A 151 -8.72 -5.88 2.53
N THR A 152 -9.09 -5.31 1.39
CA THR A 152 -8.45 -4.12 0.83
C THR A 152 -9.28 -2.89 1.16
N VAL A 153 -8.63 -1.80 1.54
CA VAL A 153 -9.23 -0.49 1.78
C VAL A 153 -8.43 0.59 1.09
N THR A 154 -9.11 1.61 0.58
CA THR A 154 -8.47 2.71 -0.15
C THR A 154 -8.50 4.00 0.65
N LEU A 155 -7.35 4.66 0.76
CA LEU A 155 -7.21 5.98 1.37
C LEU A 155 -7.70 7.06 0.39
N GLN A 156 -8.27 8.14 0.92
CA GLN A 156 -8.70 9.29 0.13
C GLN A 156 -8.03 10.58 0.60
N GLY A 157 -7.36 11.24 -0.33
CA GLY A 157 -6.65 12.49 -0.05
C GLY A 157 -7.20 13.72 -0.77
N CYS A 158 -8.19 13.61 -1.67
CA CYS A 158 -8.61 14.69 -2.56
C CYS A 158 -9.21 15.91 -1.87
N CYS A 159 -9.80 15.76 -0.69
CA CYS A 159 -10.92 16.60 -0.29
C CYS A 159 -10.84 16.97 1.18
N GLN A 160 -11.76 17.85 1.63
CA GLN A 160 -11.92 18.20 3.04
C GLN A 160 -12.33 16.97 3.85
N ASN A 161 -11.99 16.96 5.13
CA ASN A 161 -12.29 15.87 6.07
C ASN A 161 -11.75 14.49 5.64
N THR A 162 -10.72 14.48 4.77
CA THR A 162 -10.02 13.28 4.34
C THR A 162 -8.62 13.21 4.96
N LEU A 163 -7.69 12.51 4.31
CA LEU A 163 -6.38 12.14 4.84
C LEU A 163 -5.48 13.33 5.20
N GLY A 164 -5.50 14.41 4.42
CA GLY A 164 -4.68 15.61 4.67
C GLY A 164 -5.33 16.59 5.66
N ASP A 165 -4.53 17.15 6.57
CA ASP A 165 -4.97 18.19 7.49
C ASP A 165 -4.68 19.59 6.91
N PRO A 166 -5.67 20.50 6.80
CA PRO A 166 -5.42 21.87 6.38
C PRO A 166 -4.40 22.63 7.25
N ALA A 167 -4.21 22.23 8.51
CA ALA A 167 -3.20 22.80 9.41
C ALA A 167 -1.78 22.26 9.13
N GLY A 168 -1.64 21.26 8.28
CA GLY A 168 -0.37 20.61 7.90
C GLY A 168 -0.27 19.16 8.35
N GLY A 169 0.32 18.32 7.50
CA GLY A 169 0.46 16.88 7.73
C GLY A 169 -0.82 16.09 7.54
N LEU A 170 -0.95 14.97 8.24
CA LEU A 170 -2.09 14.08 8.15
C LEU A 170 -3.14 14.38 9.23
N SER A 171 -4.41 14.24 8.89
CA SER A 171 -5.55 14.42 9.79
C SER A 171 -5.54 13.38 10.92
N PRO A 172 -5.39 13.79 12.19
CA PRO A 172 -5.42 12.85 13.31
C PRO A 172 -6.74 12.09 13.43
N ALA A 173 -7.86 12.72 13.08
CA ALA A 173 -9.18 12.09 13.12
C ALA A 173 -9.34 11.04 12.03
N TYR A 174 -8.86 11.30 10.81
CA TYR A 174 -8.81 10.29 9.74
C TYR A 174 -7.92 9.10 10.13
N MET A 175 -6.73 9.39 10.68
CA MET A 175 -5.81 8.35 11.15
C MET A 175 -6.41 7.50 12.27
N ALA A 176 -7.23 8.10 13.15
CA ALA A 176 -7.95 7.36 14.18
C ALA A 176 -9.00 6.40 13.58
N ASN A 177 -9.71 6.79 12.52
CA ASN A 177 -10.65 5.93 11.80
C ASN A 177 -9.94 4.73 11.16
N VAL A 178 -8.79 4.96 10.50
CA VAL A 178 -7.98 3.86 9.95
C VAL A 178 -7.48 2.93 11.06
N ALA A 179 -7.05 3.49 12.20
CA ALA A 179 -6.58 2.70 13.34
C ALA A 179 -7.71 1.85 13.94
N ASP A 180 -8.92 2.39 14.09
CA ASP A 180 -10.10 1.64 14.56
C ASP A 180 -10.42 0.47 13.62
N PHE A 181 -10.41 0.71 12.29
CA PHE A 181 -10.63 -0.36 11.31
C PHE A 181 -9.60 -1.48 11.42
N LEU A 182 -8.31 -1.15 11.55
CA LEU A 182 -7.23 -2.12 11.71
C LEU A 182 -7.38 -2.97 12.98
N ILE A 183 -7.82 -2.34 14.08
CA ILE A 183 -8.10 -3.04 15.35
C ILE A 183 -9.24 -4.04 15.17
N ARG A 184 -10.33 -3.63 14.49
CA ARG A 184 -11.47 -4.51 14.19
C ARG A 184 -11.10 -5.65 13.27
N ALA A 185 -10.41 -5.36 12.16
CA ALA A 185 -9.94 -6.38 11.21
C ALA A 185 -9.08 -7.44 11.92
N LYS A 186 -8.17 -7.01 12.80
CA LYS A 186 -7.36 -7.91 13.63
C LYS A 186 -8.22 -8.79 14.56
N ALA A 187 -9.26 -8.24 15.17
CA ALA A 187 -10.16 -8.98 16.04
C ALA A 187 -10.91 -10.10 15.29
N HIS A 188 -11.19 -9.89 13.99
CA HIS A 188 -11.78 -10.88 13.10
C HIS A 188 -10.74 -11.80 12.43
N GLY A 189 -9.44 -11.63 12.71
CA GLY A 189 -8.37 -12.42 12.07
C GLY A 189 -8.15 -12.09 10.58
N ILE A 190 -8.67 -10.96 10.12
CA ILE A 190 -8.56 -10.46 8.75
C ILE A 190 -7.37 -9.49 8.68
N ALA A 191 -6.47 -9.72 7.71
CA ALA A 191 -5.39 -8.80 7.42
C ALA A 191 -5.84 -7.72 6.41
N VAL A 192 -5.16 -6.56 6.39
CA VAL A 192 -5.62 -5.40 5.62
C VAL A 192 -4.57 -4.99 4.59
N VAL A 193 -4.95 -4.90 3.33
CA VAL A 193 -4.21 -4.12 2.31
C VAL A 193 -4.68 -2.68 2.39
N ILE A 194 -3.73 -1.75 2.50
CA ILE A 194 -4.03 -0.31 2.49
C ILE A 194 -3.53 0.28 1.19
N ALA A 195 -4.46 0.64 0.31
CA ALA A 195 -4.18 1.23 -1.00
C ALA A 195 -4.28 2.76 -0.96
N SER A 196 -3.50 3.43 -1.80
CA SER A 196 -3.57 4.88 -2.02
C SER A 196 -3.21 5.22 -3.46
N SER A 197 -3.95 6.15 -4.08
CA SER A 197 -3.71 6.57 -5.47
C SER A 197 -3.03 7.93 -5.58
N TRP A 198 -3.20 8.83 -4.59
CA TRP A 198 -2.81 10.23 -4.72
C TRP A 198 -2.26 10.79 -3.42
N LEU A 199 -1.36 11.78 -3.55
CA LEU A 199 -0.97 12.60 -2.41
C LEU A 199 -2.18 13.37 -1.86
N PRO A 200 -2.24 13.59 -0.54
CA PRO A 200 -3.30 14.41 0.04
C PRO A 200 -3.28 15.84 -0.51
N ALA A 201 -4.46 16.34 -0.87
CA ALA A 201 -4.63 17.72 -1.37
C ALA A 201 -4.35 18.78 -0.30
N PHE A 202 -4.49 18.41 0.97
CA PHE A 202 -4.09 19.21 2.13
C PHE A 202 -2.86 18.59 2.81
N GLY A 203 -2.27 19.31 3.74
CA GLY A 203 -1.15 18.77 4.54
C GLY A 203 0.23 19.22 4.08
N GLY A 204 0.33 20.00 3.01
CA GLY A 204 1.60 20.57 2.54
C GLY A 204 2.38 19.66 1.58
N TYR A 205 1.80 18.55 1.13
CA TYR A 205 2.51 17.62 0.23
C TYR A 205 2.61 18.17 -1.20
N ASN A 206 1.56 18.83 -1.70
CA ASN A 206 1.56 19.39 -3.06
C ASN A 206 2.56 20.55 -3.22
N GLU A 207 2.80 21.32 -2.17
CA GLU A 207 3.77 22.42 -2.18
C GLU A 207 5.20 21.90 -2.38
N MET A 208 5.50 20.69 -1.94
CA MET A 208 6.80 20.05 -2.12
C MET A 208 7.10 19.69 -3.59
N LEU A 209 6.07 19.58 -4.43
CA LEU A 209 6.21 19.25 -5.84
C LEU A 209 6.70 20.45 -6.68
N GLY A 210 6.43 21.66 -6.24
CA GLY A 210 6.58 22.88 -7.03
C GLY A 210 7.98 23.14 -7.61
N ALA A 211 9.04 22.67 -6.96
CA ALA A 211 10.41 22.84 -7.42
C ALA A 211 10.75 22.04 -8.72
N CYS A 212 9.96 21.01 -9.05
CA CYS A 212 10.14 20.19 -10.25
C CYS A 212 9.20 20.56 -11.40
N TYR A 213 8.24 21.44 -11.15
CA TYR A 213 7.38 22.01 -12.19
C TYR A 213 8.10 23.18 -12.91
N PRO A 214 7.96 23.42 -14.23
CA PRO A 214 7.15 22.67 -15.20
C PRO A 214 7.91 21.56 -15.97
N GLN A 215 9.10 21.17 -15.56
CA GLN A 215 9.87 20.13 -16.26
C GLN A 215 9.12 18.79 -16.21
N PHE A 216 8.40 18.56 -15.13
CA PHE A 216 7.45 17.46 -14.96
C PHE A 216 6.08 18.05 -14.62
N ASP A 217 5.02 17.40 -15.10
CA ASP A 217 3.65 17.87 -14.89
C ASP A 217 2.71 16.71 -14.65
N ASP A 218 1.51 16.99 -14.10
CA ASP A 218 0.48 16.03 -13.76
C ASP A 218 1.06 14.84 -12.96
N ILE A 219 0.59 13.63 -13.20
CA ILE A 219 1.05 12.42 -12.51
C ILE A 219 2.55 12.14 -12.73
N ASN A 220 3.10 12.55 -13.87
CA ASN A 220 4.53 12.42 -14.14
C ASN A 220 5.39 13.24 -13.17
N LEU A 221 4.86 14.37 -12.66
CA LEU A 221 5.51 15.16 -11.61
C LEU A 221 5.68 14.33 -10.32
N THR A 222 4.68 13.54 -9.96
CA THR A 222 4.73 12.68 -8.79
C THR A 222 5.60 11.44 -9.02
N ASN A 223 5.49 10.82 -10.19
CA ASN A 223 6.04 9.49 -10.43
C ASN A 223 7.46 9.47 -10.98
N LEU A 224 7.88 10.53 -11.70
CA LEU A 224 9.18 10.60 -12.37
C LEU A 224 10.15 11.63 -11.80
N SER A 225 9.64 12.66 -11.09
CA SER A 225 10.49 13.72 -10.59
C SER A 225 11.10 13.40 -9.22
N ALA A 226 12.27 13.98 -8.93
CA ALA A 226 12.90 13.87 -7.63
C ALA A 226 12.02 14.44 -6.50
N CYS A 227 11.31 15.55 -6.77
CA CYS A 227 10.36 16.14 -5.82
C CYS A 227 9.20 15.19 -5.53
N GLY A 228 8.61 14.58 -6.58
CA GLY A 228 7.49 13.67 -6.46
C GLY A 228 7.85 12.43 -5.65
N VAL A 229 8.89 11.71 -6.05
CA VAL A 229 9.33 10.49 -5.36
C VAL A 229 9.66 10.76 -3.88
N SER A 230 10.37 11.87 -3.60
CA SER A 230 10.68 12.24 -2.21
C SER A 230 9.45 12.62 -1.40
N THR A 231 8.47 13.28 -2.03
CA THR A 231 7.21 13.66 -1.38
C THR A 231 6.35 12.44 -1.05
N VAL A 232 6.22 11.48 -1.99
CA VAL A 232 5.50 10.23 -1.73
C VAL A 232 6.19 9.40 -0.65
N ALA A 233 7.52 9.32 -0.67
CA ALA A 233 8.28 8.64 0.37
C ALA A 233 8.04 9.28 1.75
N LYS A 234 8.04 10.62 1.82
CA LYS A 234 7.69 11.35 3.06
C LYS A 234 6.25 11.10 3.49
N PHE A 235 5.31 11.16 2.56
CA PHE A 235 3.90 10.87 2.84
C PHE A 235 3.74 9.50 3.52
N TYR A 236 4.37 8.46 2.98
CA TYR A 236 4.30 7.12 3.59
C TYR A 236 5.00 7.03 4.94
N GLN A 237 6.10 7.76 5.14
CA GLN A 237 6.71 7.86 6.49
C GLN A 237 5.75 8.52 7.48
N ASP A 238 5.12 9.63 7.10
CA ASP A 238 4.14 10.32 7.94
C ASP A 238 2.91 9.42 8.21
N PHE A 239 2.45 8.68 7.20
CA PHE A 239 1.32 7.76 7.33
C PHE A 239 1.60 6.62 8.31
N VAL A 240 2.71 5.91 8.13
CA VAL A 240 3.11 4.82 9.05
C VAL A 240 3.32 5.38 10.47
N GLN A 241 3.98 6.54 10.60
CA GLN A 241 4.16 7.16 11.91
C GLN A 241 2.83 7.60 12.52
N GLY A 242 1.89 8.10 11.70
CA GLY A 242 0.53 8.46 12.09
C GLY A 242 -0.25 7.26 12.63
N LEU A 243 -0.19 6.11 11.96
CA LEU A 243 -0.78 4.84 12.44
C LEU A 243 -0.17 4.40 13.78
N ILE A 244 1.15 4.47 13.92
CA ILE A 244 1.85 4.16 15.17
C ILE A 244 1.37 5.10 16.29
N ASN A 245 1.25 6.39 16.02
CA ASN A 245 0.80 7.38 17.01
C ASN A 245 -0.67 7.18 17.39
N ALA A 246 -1.54 6.83 16.44
CA ALA A 246 -2.94 6.51 16.67
C ALA A 246 -3.15 5.18 17.41
N GLY A 247 -2.10 4.39 17.61
CA GLY A 247 -2.20 3.09 18.30
C GLY A 247 -2.83 1.99 17.46
N ALA A 248 -2.74 2.10 16.14
CA ALA A 248 -3.25 1.12 15.20
C ALA A 248 -2.64 -0.27 15.42
N ALA A 249 -3.39 -1.31 15.07
CA ALA A 249 -2.90 -2.68 15.00
C ALA A 249 -2.06 -2.87 13.73
N ILE A 250 -0.82 -2.35 13.71
CA ILE A 250 0.08 -2.37 12.55
C ILE A 250 0.30 -3.79 12.03
N ASP A 251 0.39 -4.76 12.93
CA ASP A 251 0.57 -6.18 12.59
C ASP A 251 -0.65 -6.82 11.91
N ALA A 252 -1.78 -6.13 11.84
CA ALA A 252 -2.93 -6.50 11.01
C ALA A 252 -2.76 -6.13 9.53
N ILE A 253 -1.82 -5.24 9.19
CA ILE A 253 -1.59 -4.86 7.80
C ILE A 253 -0.99 -6.05 7.06
N PHE A 254 -1.63 -6.45 5.94
CA PHE A 254 -1.08 -7.43 5.01
C PHE A 254 -0.01 -6.78 4.13
N ALA A 255 -0.37 -5.66 3.50
CA ALA A 255 0.53 -4.90 2.65
C ALA A 255 0.14 -3.41 2.57
N TYR A 256 1.11 -2.57 2.26
CA TYR A 256 0.89 -1.23 1.74
C TYR A 256 0.91 -1.30 0.21
N GLU A 257 -0.18 -0.91 -0.41
CA GLU A 257 -0.27 -0.70 -1.85
C GLU A 257 0.01 0.78 -2.11
N ILE A 258 1.26 1.05 -2.52
CA ILE A 258 1.79 2.42 -2.55
C ILE A 258 1.29 3.26 -3.73
N TRP A 259 0.64 2.64 -4.66
CA TRP A 259 -0.08 3.28 -5.75
C TRP A 259 -1.12 2.30 -6.30
N ASP A 260 -2.37 2.75 -6.28
CA ASP A 260 -3.49 2.05 -6.88
C ASP A 260 -3.59 2.42 -8.35
N GLU A 261 -3.49 1.44 -9.25
CA GLU A 261 -3.50 1.58 -10.70
C GLU A 261 -2.45 2.57 -11.24
N TYR A 262 -1.17 2.26 -11.01
CA TYR A 262 -0.04 3.09 -11.41
C TYR A 262 0.02 3.35 -12.93
N TYR A 263 0.27 4.58 -13.32
CA TYR A 263 0.39 4.99 -14.71
C TYR A 263 1.27 6.22 -14.90
N TYR A 264 1.53 6.55 -16.17
CA TYR A 264 2.10 7.82 -16.63
C TYR A 264 1.14 8.53 -17.57
N ASN A 265 1.16 9.87 -17.59
CA ASN A 265 0.34 10.65 -18.50
C ASN A 265 1.14 10.96 -19.77
N ALA A 266 0.72 10.35 -20.90
CA ALA A 266 1.36 10.58 -22.22
C ALA A 266 1.22 12.02 -22.72
N THR A 267 0.23 12.78 -22.20
CA THR A 267 -0.06 14.15 -22.64
C THR A 267 0.50 15.23 -21.72
N ALA A 268 1.32 14.83 -20.73
CA ALA A 268 1.98 15.73 -19.79
C ALA A 268 3.50 15.65 -19.89
N ALA A 269 4.19 16.73 -19.48
CA ALA A 269 5.64 16.76 -19.45
C ALA A 269 6.20 15.70 -18.48
N PRO A 270 7.34 15.08 -18.80
CA PRO A 270 8.20 15.30 -19.96
C PRO A 270 7.84 14.46 -21.19
N LEU A 271 6.81 13.59 -21.13
CA LEU A 271 6.49 12.62 -22.19
C LEU A 271 5.98 13.30 -23.49
N THR A 272 5.51 14.54 -23.40
CA THR A 272 5.15 15.36 -24.56
C THR A 272 6.34 15.95 -25.31
N SER A 273 7.54 15.89 -24.75
CA SER A 273 8.75 16.42 -25.38
C SER A 273 9.24 15.51 -26.50
N THR A 274 9.60 16.11 -27.64
CA THR A 274 10.08 15.39 -28.82
C THR A 274 11.58 15.62 -29.12
N SER A 275 12.27 16.31 -28.21
CA SER A 275 13.73 16.59 -28.31
C SER A 275 14.27 17.05 -26.96
N GLY A 276 15.59 17.09 -26.84
CA GLY A 276 16.27 17.49 -25.62
C GLY A 276 16.41 16.34 -24.64
N THR A 277 16.86 16.65 -23.43
CA THR A 277 17.10 15.65 -22.39
C THR A 277 16.39 16.01 -21.08
N VAL A 278 16.01 14.99 -20.31
CA VAL A 278 15.40 15.11 -18.98
C VAL A 278 16.16 14.23 -18.00
N THR A 279 16.45 14.76 -16.82
CA THR A 279 16.99 13.96 -15.70
C THR A 279 15.86 13.59 -14.78
N ALA A 280 15.59 12.28 -14.63
CA ALA A 280 14.55 11.76 -13.76
C ALA A 280 15.02 11.61 -12.28
N ALA A 281 14.11 11.19 -11.40
CA ALA A 281 14.36 11.04 -9.98
C ALA A 281 15.55 10.12 -9.62
N ASN A 282 15.83 9.12 -10.45
CA ASN A 282 16.96 8.20 -10.30
C ASN A 282 18.33 8.82 -10.64
N GLY A 283 18.37 10.10 -11.05
CA GLY A 283 19.58 10.81 -11.44
C GLY A 283 20.09 10.50 -12.86
N LEU A 284 19.41 9.63 -13.60
CA LEU A 284 19.76 9.33 -14.99
C LEU A 284 19.11 10.33 -15.95
N THR A 285 19.80 10.58 -17.05
CA THR A 285 19.36 11.52 -18.10
C THR A 285 18.92 10.76 -19.33
N TYR A 286 17.75 11.13 -19.86
CA TYR A 286 17.07 10.45 -20.97
C TYR A 286 16.86 11.40 -22.14
N ASP A 287 17.03 10.89 -23.36
CA ASP A 287 16.79 11.63 -24.60
C ASP A 287 15.29 11.57 -24.96
N MET A 288 14.63 12.73 -24.92
CA MET A 288 13.21 12.85 -25.24
C MET A 288 12.91 12.79 -26.75
N GLY A 289 13.93 12.85 -27.61
CA GLY A 289 13.80 12.59 -29.05
C GLY A 289 13.75 11.11 -29.41
N SER A 290 13.97 10.21 -28.42
CA SER A 290 13.99 8.76 -28.61
C SER A 290 12.87 8.09 -27.83
N THR A 291 11.93 7.43 -28.53
CA THR A 291 10.85 6.66 -27.89
C THR A 291 11.39 5.52 -27.02
N ALA A 292 12.51 4.91 -27.41
CA ALA A 292 13.18 3.90 -26.61
C ALA A 292 13.74 4.47 -25.30
N SER A 293 14.29 5.69 -25.34
CA SER A 293 14.78 6.38 -24.15
C SER A 293 13.63 6.85 -23.24
N GLN A 294 12.51 7.30 -23.82
CA GLN A 294 11.30 7.61 -23.04
C GLN A 294 10.75 6.35 -22.33
N GLN A 295 10.68 5.21 -23.03
CA GLN A 295 10.28 3.93 -22.42
C GLN A 295 11.24 3.54 -21.29
N GLN A 296 12.55 3.66 -21.52
CA GLN A 296 13.54 3.38 -20.48
C GLN A 296 13.39 4.29 -19.26
N MET A 297 13.07 5.58 -19.47
CA MET A 297 12.78 6.52 -18.38
C MET A 297 11.58 6.07 -17.54
N MET A 298 10.50 5.59 -18.19
CA MET A 298 9.33 5.09 -17.49
C MET A 298 9.64 3.82 -16.70
N ASP A 299 10.35 2.87 -17.28
CA ASP A 299 10.71 1.60 -16.62
C ASP A 299 11.64 1.82 -15.43
N ASP A 300 12.70 2.61 -15.62
CA ASP A 300 13.64 2.96 -14.54
C ASP A 300 12.95 3.81 -13.47
N GLY A 301 12.04 4.71 -13.86
CA GLY A 301 11.25 5.56 -12.97
C GLY A 301 10.33 4.74 -12.09
N LEU A 302 9.58 3.80 -12.66
CA LEU A 302 8.70 2.88 -11.92
C LEU A 302 9.48 2.08 -10.87
N MET A 303 10.59 1.48 -11.30
CA MET A 303 11.44 0.70 -10.40
C MET A 303 12.01 1.58 -9.28
N TYR A 304 12.50 2.77 -9.59
CA TYR A 304 13.06 3.70 -8.62
C TYR A 304 12.00 4.19 -7.64
N PHE A 305 10.82 4.60 -8.12
CA PHE A 305 9.69 5.01 -7.30
C PHE A 305 9.32 3.93 -6.28
N GLY A 306 9.04 2.71 -6.75
CA GLY A 306 8.69 1.59 -5.89
C GLY A 306 9.75 1.29 -4.83
N ASN A 307 11.03 1.30 -5.23
CA ASN A 307 12.15 1.04 -4.32
C ASN A 307 12.29 2.10 -3.23
N GLN A 308 12.16 3.40 -3.58
CA GLN A 308 12.31 4.50 -2.63
C GLN A 308 11.16 4.56 -1.63
N VAL A 309 9.92 4.43 -2.12
CA VAL A 309 8.74 4.46 -1.25
C VAL A 309 8.73 3.24 -0.32
N ARG A 310 9.04 2.04 -0.85
CA ARG A 310 9.19 0.85 -0.01
C ARG A 310 10.26 1.04 1.08
N ALA A 311 11.43 1.57 0.74
CA ALA A 311 12.49 1.83 1.71
C ALA A 311 12.03 2.80 2.81
N ALA A 312 11.24 3.82 2.47
CA ALA A 312 10.68 4.77 3.40
C ALA A 312 9.70 4.12 4.39
N ILE A 313 8.83 3.22 3.92
CA ILE A 313 7.93 2.43 4.77
C ILE A 313 8.75 1.52 5.71
N LEU A 314 9.69 0.75 5.15
CA LEU A 314 10.47 -0.22 5.94
C LEU A 314 11.38 0.42 6.98
N ALA A 315 11.71 1.71 6.84
CA ALA A 315 12.45 2.45 7.88
C ALA A 315 11.67 2.54 9.19
N LEU A 316 10.32 2.51 9.14
CA LEU A 316 9.44 2.57 10.30
C LEU A 316 8.76 1.23 10.59
N ASP A 317 8.41 0.47 9.56
CA ASP A 317 7.71 -0.82 9.62
C ASP A 317 8.50 -1.92 8.87
N PRO A 318 9.56 -2.46 9.48
CA PRO A 318 10.61 -3.21 8.80
C PRO A 318 10.19 -4.55 8.20
N THR A 319 9.05 -5.10 8.56
CA THR A 319 8.59 -6.42 8.09
C THR A 319 7.34 -6.34 7.21
N ALA A 320 6.92 -5.12 6.85
CA ALA A 320 5.78 -4.87 5.98
C ALA A 320 6.01 -5.44 4.58
N LEU A 321 4.92 -5.89 3.95
CA LEU A 321 4.87 -6.12 2.51
C LEU A 321 4.45 -4.83 1.82
N VAL A 322 5.03 -4.58 0.64
CA VAL A 322 4.75 -3.38 -0.16
C VAL A 322 4.54 -3.79 -1.62
N THR A 323 3.47 -3.29 -2.21
CA THR A 323 3.12 -3.50 -3.63
C THR A 323 2.62 -2.20 -4.26
N MET A 324 2.35 -2.26 -5.54
CA MET A 324 1.51 -1.33 -6.31
C MET A 324 0.72 -2.11 -7.34
N SER A 325 -0.44 -1.61 -7.74
CA SER A 325 -1.29 -2.26 -8.71
C SER A 325 -1.21 -1.65 -10.10
N PHE A 326 -1.66 -2.43 -11.08
CA PHE A 326 -1.69 -2.09 -12.50
C PHE A 326 -3.01 -2.51 -13.12
N PHE A 327 -3.51 -1.67 -14.02
CA PHE A 327 -4.76 -1.91 -14.74
C PHE A 327 -4.62 -1.65 -16.24
N GLN A 328 -5.35 -2.39 -17.07
CA GLN A 328 -5.39 -2.27 -18.53
C GLN A 328 -4.04 -2.30 -19.25
N PRO A 329 -3.42 -3.46 -19.37
CA PRO A 329 -2.14 -3.62 -20.04
C PRO A 329 -2.30 -3.78 -21.55
N GLU A 330 -2.46 -2.71 -22.30
CA GLU A 330 -2.65 -2.79 -23.75
C GLU A 330 -1.35 -2.66 -24.57
N GLY A 331 -0.21 -2.90 -23.97
CA GLY A 331 1.10 -2.81 -24.64
C GLY A 331 2.00 -1.71 -24.10
N PRO A 332 3.09 -1.33 -24.76
CA PRO A 332 4.08 -0.41 -24.20
C PRO A 332 3.58 1.04 -24.03
N ASN A 333 2.55 1.43 -24.81
CA ASN A 333 1.85 2.71 -24.64
C ASN A 333 0.34 2.51 -24.59
N PRO A 334 -0.14 1.60 -23.78
CA PRO A 334 -1.55 1.37 -23.71
C PRO A 334 -2.13 2.41 -22.83
N THR A 335 -3.32 2.67 -23.13
CA THR A 335 -4.13 3.56 -22.35
C THR A 335 -5.35 2.81 -21.88
N ARG A 336 -5.98 3.25 -20.84
CA ARG A 336 -7.36 2.93 -20.60
C ARG A 336 -8.20 3.42 -21.77
N LEU A 337 -9.33 2.78 -22.06
CA LEU A 337 -10.23 3.17 -23.15
C LEU A 337 -10.54 4.67 -23.08
N GLY A 338 -10.10 5.43 -24.10
CA GLY A 338 -10.28 6.88 -24.17
C GLY A 338 -9.47 7.71 -23.18
N ASP A 339 -8.54 7.11 -22.47
CA ASP A 339 -7.70 7.74 -21.46
C ASP A 339 -6.24 7.82 -21.99
N PRO A 340 -5.57 8.96 -21.95
CA PRO A 340 -4.19 9.10 -22.40
C PRO A 340 -3.14 8.48 -21.47
N ARG A 341 -3.57 7.85 -20.36
CA ARG A 341 -2.66 7.22 -19.41
C ARG A 341 -1.91 6.06 -20.04
N ILE A 342 -0.62 6.01 -19.80
CA ILE A 342 0.25 4.89 -20.16
C ILE A 342 0.77 4.21 -18.91
N ILE A 343 0.98 2.92 -18.99
CA ILE A 343 1.60 2.14 -17.93
C ILE A 343 2.94 1.63 -18.40
N SER A 344 3.93 1.76 -17.54
CA SER A 344 5.20 1.09 -17.72
C SER A 344 5.07 -0.29 -17.12
N VAL A 345 5.40 -1.25 -17.93
CA VAL A 345 5.20 -2.63 -17.59
C VAL A 345 6.55 -3.25 -17.34
N TYR A 346 6.53 -4.34 -16.66
CA TYR A 346 7.52 -5.32 -16.70
C TYR A 346 8.63 -5.08 -17.79
N PRO A 347 9.93 -5.17 -17.53
CA PRO A 347 10.53 -5.89 -16.40
C PRO A 347 10.72 -5.06 -15.13
N ALA A 348 10.34 -3.80 -15.10
CA ALA A 348 10.61 -2.89 -14.00
C ALA A 348 10.04 -3.40 -12.66
N VAL A 349 8.77 -3.83 -12.63
CA VAL A 349 8.12 -4.33 -11.41
C VAL A 349 8.81 -5.58 -10.87
N ALA A 350 9.14 -6.52 -11.74
CA ALA A 350 9.81 -7.76 -11.35
C ALA A 350 11.21 -7.52 -10.77
N ASN A 351 11.93 -6.54 -11.30
CA ASN A 351 13.27 -6.16 -10.83
C ASN A 351 13.28 -5.15 -9.68
N SER A 352 12.12 -4.58 -9.33
CA SER A 352 11.97 -3.70 -8.17
C SER A 352 12.10 -4.47 -6.85
N THR A 353 12.18 -3.75 -5.74
CA THR A 353 12.14 -4.34 -4.39
C THR A 353 10.73 -4.59 -3.86
N LEU A 354 9.68 -4.29 -4.63
CA LEU A 354 8.29 -4.60 -4.26
C LEU A 354 8.13 -6.10 -3.96
N ASP A 355 7.26 -6.43 -3.01
CA ASP A 355 7.19 -7.79 -2.49
C ASP A 355 6.34 -8.73 -3.35
N TYR A 356 5.32 -8.21 -4.02
CA TYR A 356 4.48 -8.98 -4.94
C TYR A 356 3.96 -8.09 -6.08
N ILE A 357 3.37 -8.71 -7.08
CA ILE A 357 2.79 -8.07 -8.26
C ILE A 357 1.28 -8.03 -8.05
N ASP A 358 0.68 -6.87 -8.19
CA ASP A 358 -0.76 -6.67 -8.12
C ASP A 358 -1.34 -6.31 -9.48
N LEU A 359 -2.36 -7.02 -9.91
CA LEU A 359 -3.01 -6.84 -11.19
C LEU A 359 -4.51 -6.65 -11.01
N HIS A 360 -5.03 -5.52 -11.48
CA HIS A 360 -6.47 -5.30 -11.62
C HIS A 360 -6.93 -5.80 -12.97
N ALA A 361 -7.74 -6.85 -12.97
CA ALA A 361 -8.18 -7.51 -14.19
C ALA A 361 -9.69 -7.80 -14.15
N TYR A 362 -10.46 -6.95 -14.79
CA TYR A 362 -11.90 -7.06 -14.84
C TYR A 362 -12.36 -7.87 -16.06
N PRO A 363 -13.16 -8.92 -15.87
CA PRO A 363 -13.75 -9.63 -17.01
C PRO A 363 -14.57 -8.67 -17.86
N VAL A 364 -14.44 -8.81 -19.19
CA VAL A 364 -15.22 -8.04 -20.20
C VAL A 364 -14.84 -6.56 -20.37
N ILE A 365 -14.16 -5.96 -19.42
CA ILE A 365 -13.59 -4.61 -19.59
C ILE A 365 -12.44 -4.69 -20.59
N ALA A 366 -12.28 -3.69 -21.45
CA ALA A 366 -11.26 -3.62 -22.51
C ALA A 366 -11.30 -4.76 -23.55
N ASN A 367 -12.29 -5.66 -23.51
CA ASN A 367 -12.36 -6.86 -24.37
C ASN A 367 -11.11 -7.75 -24.34
N LEU A 368 -10.39 -7.75 -23.23
CA LEU A 368 -9.20 -8.57 -23.03
C LEU A 368 -9.56 -9.87 -22.31
N THR A 369 -8.97 -10.97 -22.75
CA THR A 369 -8.94 -12.22 -21.99
C THR A 369 -7.89 -12.11 -20.89
N LEU A 370 -8.01 -12.91 -19.83
CA LEU A 370 -7.01 -12.95 -18.77
C LEU A 370 -5.62 -13.30 -19.32
N HIS A 371 -5.55 -14.15 -20.34
CA HIS A 371 -4.29 -14.45 -21.03
C HIS A 371 -3.65 -13.19 -21.63
N GLN A 372 -4.43 -12.35 -22.30
CA GLN A 372 -3.95 -11.09 -22.87
C GLN A 372 -3.50 -10.11 -21.79
N TYR A 373 -4.24 -10.01 -20.66
CA TYR A 373 -3.80 -9.22 -19.50
C TYR A 373 -2.39 -9.65 -19.05
N VAL A 374 -2.23 -10.93 -18.72
CA VAL A 374 -0.97 -11.46 -18.19
C VAL A 374 0.17 -11.35 -19.21
N GLN A 375 -0.13 -11.60 -20.50
CA GLN A 375 0.84 -11.49 -21.59
C GLN A 375 1.28 -10.05 -21.82
N ASN A 376 0.36 -9.12 -21.86
CA ASN A 376 0.64 -7.71 -22.10
C ASN A 376 1.48 -7.10 -20.95
N PHE A 377 1.20 -7.45 -19.71
CA PHE A 377 2.04 -7.06 -18.58
C PHE A 377 3.40 -7.76 -18.56
N GLY A 378 3.58 -8.84 -19.30
CA GLY A 378 4.83 -9.59 -19.34
C GLY A 378 5.18 -10.29 -18.02
N PHE A 379 4.19 -10.56 -17.16
CA PHE A 379 4.42 -11.19 -15.85
C PHE A 379 4.65 -12.70 -15.92
N ILE A 380 4.39 -13.33 -17.05
CA ILE A 380 4.66 -14.76 -17.25
C ILE A 380 6.17 -15.02 -17.12
N GLY A 381 6.54 -15.93 -16.23
CA GLY A 381 7.94 -16.28 -15.97
C GLY A 381 8.55 -15.57 -14.74
N TYR A 382 7.86 -14.61 -14.12
CA TYR A 382 8.34 -13.89 -12.93
C TYR A 382 7.73 -14.37 -11.62
N GLN A 383 6.75 -15.27 -11.68
CA GLN A 383 6.11 -15.90 -10.51
C GLN A 383 7.11 -16.63 -9.61
N GLN A 384 8.29 -16.97 -10.13
CA GLN A 384 9.37 -17.56 -9.33
C GLN A 384 9.96 -16.56 -8.32
N GLN A 385 9.94 -15.28 -8.64
CA GLN A 385 10.53 -14.22 -7.81
C GLN A 385 9.51 -13.55 -6.92
N LYS A 386 8.28 -13.35 -7.42
CA LYS A 386 7.21 -12.64 -6.72
C LYS A 386 5.87 -13.33 -6.97
N PRO A 387 5.02 -13.49 -5.92
CA PRO A 387 3.64 -13.91 -6.14
C PRO A 387 2.90 -12.86 -6.98
N ILE A 388 1.89 -13.30 -7.74
CA ILE A 388 0.95 -12.42 -8.45
C ILE A 388 -0.40 -12.52 -7.75
N VAL A 389 -1.02 -11.38 -7.47
CA VAL A 389 -2.36 -11.24 -6.91
C VAL A 389 -3.26 -10.56 -7.93
N MET A 390 -4.50 -10.97 -8.01
CA MET A 390 -5.56 -10.21 -8.65
C MET A 390 -6.22 -9.34 -7.59
N GLY A 391 -5.67 -8.11 -7.40
CA GLY A 391 -6.09 -7.18 -6.34
C GLY A 391 -7.46 -6.58 -6.57
N GLU A 392 -7.89 -6.56 -7.86
CA GLU A 392 -9.26 -6.25 -8.19
C GLU A 392 -9.78 -7.12 -9.35
N MET A 393 -10.98 -7.64 -9.15
CA MET A 393 -11.85 -8.19 -10.17
C MET A 393 -13.29 -7.84 -9.80
N GLY A 394 -14.15 -7.52 -10.77
CA GLY A 394 -15.50 -7.08 -10.46
C GLY A 394 -16.49 -7.33 -11.61
N ALA A 395 -17.76 -7.20 -11.31
CA ALA A 395 -18.85 -7.47 -12.24
C ALA A 395 -19.64 -6.21 -12.57
N PHE A 396 -19.31 -5.56 -13.67
CA PHE A 396 -20.10 -4.44 -14.17
C PHE A 396 -21.47 -4.91 -14.68
N THR A 397 -22.54 -4.21 -14.31
CA THR A 397 -23.92 -4.57 -14.62
C THR A 397 -24.22 -4.57 -16.13
N PHE A 398 -23.48 -3.78 -16.93
CA PHE A 398 -23.59 -3.78 -18.39
C PHE A 398 -22.90 -4.97 -19.06
N ALA A 399 -21.99 -5.66 -18.34
CA ALA A 399 -21.16 -6.73 -18.89
C ALA A 399 -21.82 -8.13 -18.82
N TYR A 400 -22.85 -8.29 -18.00
CA TYR A 400 -23.50 -9.56 -17.76
C TYR A 400 -25.03 -9.44 -17.86
N ALA A 401 -25.67 -10.48 -18.37
CA ALA A 401 -27.13 -10.51 -18.53
C ALA A 401 -27.88 -10.61 -17.19
N SER A 402 -27.26 -11.19 -16.18
CA SER A 402 -27.81 -11.34 -14.84
C SER A 402 -26.72 -11.39 -13.77
N LEU A 403 -27.11 -11.18 -12.50
CA LEU A 403 -26.23 -11.36 -11.35
C LEU A 403 -25.70 -12.80 -11.23
N SER A 404 -26.49 -13.79 -11.60
CA SER A 404 -26.05 -15.19 -11.64
C SER A 404 -24.97 -15.43 -12.69
N ASP A 405 -25.09 -14.81 -13.88
CA ASP A 405 -24.06 -14.88 -14.92
C ASP A 405 -22.79 -14.16 -14.48
N ALA A 406 -22.92 -13.02 -13.79
CA ALA A 406 -21.80 -12.30 -13.21
C ALA A 406 -21.05 -13.15 -12.18
N ALA A 407 -21.78 -13.77 -11.25
CA ALA A 407 -21.19 -14.67 -10.24
C ALA A 407 -20.44 -15.85 -10.87
N ALA A 408 -21.03 -16.47 -11.90
CA ALA A 408 -20.40 -17.55 -12.66
C ALA A 408 -19.16 -17.07 -13.43
N GLY A 409 -19.25 -15.91 -14.08
CA GLY A 409 -18.14 -15.31 -14.83
C GLY A 409 -16.95 -14.93 -13.94
N LEU A 410 -17.19 -14.35 -12.78
CA LEU A 410 -16.14 -14.05 -11.80
C LEU A 410 -15.47 -15.34 -11.27
N ARG A 411 -16.26 -16.38 -11.00
CA ARG A 411 -15.71 -17.67 -10.58
C ARG A 411 -14.85 -18.31 -11.66
N ASP A 412 -15.30 -18.28 -12.92
CA ASP A 412 -14.53 -18.77 -14.06
C ASP A 412 -13.24 -17.98 -14.24
N TRP A 413 -13.28 -16.66 -14.10
CA TRP A 413 -12.11 -15.78 -14.15
C TRP A 413 -11.08 -16.13 -13.07
N GLN A 414 -11.56 -16.39 -11.85
CA GLN A 414 -10.72 -16.84 -10.75
C GLN A 414 -10.07 -18.21 -11.05
N ILE A 415 -10.82 -19.16 -11.62
CA ILE A 415 -10.29 -20.48 -12.01
C ILE A 415 -9.28 -20.35 -13.15
N GLN A 416 -9.55 -19.53 -14.17
CA GLN A 416 -8.61 -19.29 -15.26
C GLN A 416 -7.27 -18.74 -14.77
N SER A 417 -7.28 -17.90 -13.72
CA SER A 417 -6.07 -17.30 -13.17
C SER A 417 -5.09 -18.34 -12.59
N CYS A 418 -5.58 -19.53 -12.25
CA CYS A 418 -4.74 -20.64 -11.78
C CYS A 418 -3.74 -21.10 -12.84
N ASN A 419 -4.07 -20.98 -14.13
CA ASN A 419 -3.16 -21.31 -15.24
C ASN A 419 -1.95 -20.36 -15.30
N TYR A 420 -2.01 -19.20 -14.62
CA TYR A 420 -0.97 -18.19 -14.57
C TYR A 420 -0.36 -18.05 -13.19
N ASN A 421 -0.63 -19.00 -12.29
CA ASN A 421 -0.08 -19.08 -10.94
C ASN A 421 -0.41 -17.86 -10.05
N PHE A 422 -1.60 -17.28 -10.20
CA PHE A 422 -2.08 -16.30 -9.24
C PHE A 422 -2.14 -16.91 -7.84
N LYS A 423 -1.78 -16.11 -6.85
CA LYS A 423 -1.64 -16.51 -5.44
C LYS A 423 -2.60 -15.79 -4.51
N GLY A 424 -3.55 -15.01 -5.04
CA GLY A 424 -4.54 -14.30 -4.27
C GLY A 424 -5.56 -13.58 -5.16
N TRP A 425 -6.72 -13.26 -4.58
CA TRP A 425 -7.83 -12.63 -5.30
C TRP A 425 -8.59 -11.70 -4.37
N ALA A 426 -8.96 -10.52 -4.90
CA ALA A 426 -9.85 -9.57 -4.24
C ALA A 426 -11.01 -9.18 -5.16
N LEU A 427 -12.23 -9.21 -4.63
CA LEU A 427 -13.41 -8.75 -5.34
C LEU A 427 -13.58 -7.23 -5.14
N TRP A 428 -13.85 -6.53 -6.18
CA TRP A 428 -14.37 -5.16 -6.15
C TRP A 428 -15.90 -5.22 -6.28
N THR A 429 -16.72 -5.07 -5.22
CA THR A 429 -16.46 -4.73 -3.82
C THR A 429 -17.27 -5.65 -2.87
N TRP A 430 -17.16 -5.47 -1.53
CA TRP A 430 -17.95 -6.26 -0.57
C TRP A 430 -19.43 -5.87 -0.59
N ASP A 431 -19.77 -4.64 -0.17
CA ASP A 431 -21.15 -4.17 0.04
C ASP A 431 -21.34 -2.70 -0.39
N THR A 432 -20.63 -2.25 -1.43
CA THR A 432 -20.67 -0.87 -1.92
C THR A 432 -21.90 -0.65 -2.80
N ASP A 433 -23.02 -0.31 -2.17
CA ASP A 433 -24.26 0.00 -2.87
C ASP A 433 -24.24 1.37 -3.54
N GLU A 434 -23.27 2.22 -3.20
CA GLU A 434 -23.07 3.55 -3.75
C GLU A 434 -22.55 3.52 -5.21
N GLN A 435 -22.09 2.38 -5.69
CA GLN A 435 -21.60 2.16 -7.06
C GLN A 435 -22.60 1.29 -7.85
N ALA A 436 -23.62 1.91 -8.38
CA ALA A 436 -24.76 1.21 -9.00
C ALA A 436 -24.42 0.43 -10.29
N GLU A 437 -23.34 0.78 -10.97
CA GLU A 437 -22.84 0.12 -12.17
C GLU A 437 -22.12 -1.21 -11.92
N LEU A 438 -21.92 -1.57 -10.65
CA LEU A 438 -21.27 -2.82 -10.23
C LEU A 438 -22.19 -3.63 -9.30
N TRP A 439 -22.24 -4.93 -9.49
CA TRP A 439 -22.73 -5.84 -8.47
C TRP A 439 -21.63 -6.12 -7.44
N ASN A 440 -21.94 -5.86 -6.19
CA ASN A 440 -21.05 -6.18 -5.05
C ASN A 440 -21.26 -7.63 -4.55
N ALA A 441 -20.40 -8.11 -3.64
CA ALA A 441 -20.49 -9.46 -3.09
C ALA A 441 -21.85 -9.77 -2.47
N MET A 442 -22.45 -8.78 -1.80
CA MET A 442 -23.68 -8.90 -1.03
C MET A 442 -24.95 -8.64 -1.86
N SER A 443 -24.82 -8.29 -3.15
CA SER A 443 -25.97 -8.05 -4.04
C SER A 443 -26.94 -9.23 -4.01
N GLN A 444 -28.24 -8.94 -3.85
CA GLN A 444 -29.34 -9.92 -3.76
C GLN A 444 -29.03 -11.06 -2.77
N SER A 445 -28.67 -10.70 -1.53
CA SER A 445 -28.38 -11.65 -0.45
C SER A 445 -27.12 -12.51 -0.70
N GLY A 446 -26.12 -11.95 -1.37
CA GLY A 446 -24.78 -12.55 -1.45
C GLY A 446 -24.62 -13.59 -2.56
N VAL A 447 -25.24 -13.38 -3.72
CA VAL A 447 -25.11 -14.32 -4.86
C VAL A 447 -23.65 -14.46 -5.31
N ILE A 448 -22.91 -13.35 -5.39
CA ILE A 448 -21.48 -13.39 -5.75
C ILE A 448 -20.67 -13.99 -4.60
N ASP A 449 -20.94 -13.62 -3.35
CA ASP A 449 -20.26 -14.20 -2.19
C ASP A 449 -20.40 -15.73 -2.17
N GLN A 450 -21.61 -16.28 -2.40
CA GLN A 450 -21.85 -17.73 -2.48
C GLN A 450 -21.03 -18.42 -3.57
N ALA A 451 -20.69 -17.71 -4.65
CA ALA A 451 -19.87 -18.27 -5.73
C ALA A 451 -18.37 -18.22 -5.44
N LEU A 452 -17.90 -17.25 -4.62
CA LEU A 452 -16.47 -16.97 -4.43
C LEU A 452 -15.97 -17.25 -3.00
N ALA A 453 -16.85 -17.26 -1.99
CA ALA A 453 -16.48 -17.33 -0.58
C ALA A 453 -15.58 -18.55 -0.27
N PRO A 454 -14.45 -18.35 0.43
CA PRO A 454 -13.53 -19.43 0.77
C PRO A 454 -14.16 -20.55 1.59
N ALA A 455 -15.16 -20.27 2.42
CA ALA A 455 -15.90 -21.26 3.18
C ALA A 455 -16.64 -22.28 2.28
N VAL A 456 -17.03 -21.85 1.07
CA VAL A 456 -17.73 -22.70 0.07
C VAL A 456 -16.77 -23.14 -1.04
N ARG A 457 -15.77 -22.35 -1.33
CA ARG A 457 -14.79 -22.53 -2.41
C ARG A 457 -13.36 -22.33 -1.86
N PRO A 458 -12.85 -23.25 -1.04
CA PRO A 458 -11.62 -23.04 -0.27
C PRO A 458 -10.37 -22.80 -1.16
N ASP A 459 -10.27 -23.49 -2.28
CA ASP A 459 -9.18 -23.33 -3.24
C ASP A 459 -9.72 -23.26 -4.66
N PRO A 460 -9.60 -22.11 -5.36
CA PRO A 460 -10.05 -22.01 -6.74
C PRO A 460 -9.17 -22.80 -7.72
N CYS A 461 -7.93 -23.12 -7.32
CA CYS A 461 -6.93 -23.78 -8.17
C CYS A 461 -6.83 -25.29 -7.93
N SER A 462 -7.52 -25.81 -6.93
CA SER A 462 -7.67 -27.25 -6.74
C SER A 462 -9.00 -27.71 -7.31
N PRO A 463 -9.01 -28.77 -8.13
CA PRO A 463 -10.23 -29.30 -8.73
C PRO A 463 -11.19 -29.90 -7.69
#